data_ab91713cd83e0c7af048e7a7072ade50
#
_entry.id   ab91713cd83e0c7af048e7a7072ade50
#
_cell.length_a   1.000
_cell.length_b   1.000
_cell.length_c   1.000
_cell.angle_alpha   90.00
_cell.angle_beta   90.00
_cell.angle_gamma   90.00
#
_symmetry.space_group_name_H-M   'P 1'
#
loop_
_entity.id
_entity.type
_entity.pdbx_description
1 polymer ?
#
loop_
_entity_poly.entity_id
_entity_poly.type
_entity_poly.pdbx_seq_one_letter_code
_entity_poly.pdbx_strand_id
1 'polypeptide(L)'
;MLKVEVFSSPGCGKCGHAKEILRKLAQDIGGIEWREVNVLEELDYAVTLGVLSTPAIAIGGELVFSGLPSSGKLRAALEKRLPESSQEART
;
A
#
# COMPACT_ATOMS: atom_id res chain seq x y z
N MET A 1 8.10 -2.68 11.36
CA MET A 1 8.09 -2.19 9.98
C MET A 1 6.70 -1.75 9.60
N LEU A 2 6.61 -0.76 8.74
CA LEU A 2 5.33 -0.29 8.24
C LEU A 2 4.78 -1.29 7.23
N LYS A 3 3.58 -1.78 7.45
CA LYS A 3 2.96 -2.74 6.54
C LYS A 3 2.17 -2.02 5.46
N VAL A 4 2.42 -2.40 4.21
CA VAL A 4 1.74 -1.82 3.06
C VAL A 4 1.18 -2.94 2.21
N GLU A 5 -0.06 -2.79 1.77
CA GLU A 5 -0.72 -3.80 0.95
C GLU A 5 -1.21 -3.17 -0.32
N VAL A 6 -0.87 -3.79 -1.45
CA VAL A 6 -1.39 -3.36 -2.74
C VAL A 6 -2.44 -4.38 -3.18
N PHE A 7 -3.66 -3.91 -3.39
CA PHE A 7 -4.77 -4.77 -3.78
C PHE A 7 -4.85 -4.83 -5.30
N SER A 8 -4.94 -6.03 -5.82
CA SER A 8 -4.98 -6.26 -7.27
C SER A 8 -6.08 -7.24 -7.62
N SER A 9 -6.43 -7.29 -8.90
CA SER A 9 -7.40 -8.25 -9.43
C SER A 9 -6.92 -8.73 -10.79
N PRO A 10 -7.41 -9.90 -11.24
CA PRO A 10 -7.09 -10.37 -12.59
C PRO A 10 -7.54 -9.35 -13.64
N GLY A 11 -6.71 -9.14 -14.64
CA GLY A 11 -7.03 -8.21 -15.71
C GLY A 11 -6.84 -6.74 -15.38
N CYS A 12 -6.33 -6.43 -14.21
CA CYS A 12 -6.06 -5.05 -13.83
C CYS A 12 -4.76 -4.58 -14.49
N GLY A 13 -4.88 -3.70 -15.48
CA GLY A 13 -3.71 -3.24 -16.23
C GLY A 13 -2.78 -2.34 -15.44
N LYS A 14 -3.30 -1.66 -14.42
CA LYS A 14 -2.51 -0.73 -13.64
C LYS A 14 -1.93 -1.33 -12.37
N CYS A 15 -2.35 -2.53 -12.00
CA CYS A 15 -1.90 -3.14 -10.75
C CYS A 15 -0.41 -3.47 -10.79
N GLY A 16 0.10 -3.91 -11.94
CA GLY A 16 1.53 -4.15 -12.08
C GLY A 16 2.34 -2.88 -11.89
N HIS A 17 1.86 -1.77 -12.40
CA HIS A 17 2.53 -0.48 -12.25
C HIS A 17 2.53 -0.04 -10.78
N ALA A 18 1.40 -0.23 -10.10
CA ALA A 18 1.31 0.12 -8.69
C ALA A 18 2.31 -0.68 -7.85
N LYS A 19 2.43 -1.97 -8.14
CA LYS A 19 3.39 -2.83 -7.44
C LYS A 19 4.82 -2.38 -7.69
N GLU A 20 5.13 -2.00 -8.93
CA GLU A 20 6.48 -1.56 -9.26
C GLU A 20 6.86 -0.28 -8.54
N ILE A 21 5.94 0.69 -8.49
CA ILE A 21 6.17 1.92 -7.76
C ILE A 21 6.41 1.63 -6.28
N LEU A 22 5.56 0.79 -5.70
CA LEU A 22 5.66 0.46 -4.29
C LEU A 22 6.97 -0.28 -3.99
N ARG A 23 7.35 -1.21 -4.86
CA ARG A 23 8.59 -1.96 -4.70
C ARG A 23 9.80 -1.01 -4.64
N LYS A 24 9.85 -0.07 -5.57
CA LYS A 24 10.96 0.88 -5.63
C LYS A 24 10.99 1.78 -4.41
N LEU A 25 9.85 2.28 -4.00
CA LEU A 25 9.78 3.16 -2.83
C LEU A 25 10.15 2.40 -1.55
N ALA A 26 9.73 1.14 -1.44
CA ALA A 26 10.08 0.34 -0.28
C ALA A 26 11.59 0.13 -0.18
N GLN A 27 12.25 -0.04 -1.33
CA GLN A 27 13.70 -0.18 -1.35
C GLN A 27 14.40 1.13 -1.01
N ASP A 28 13.90 2.25 -1.54
CA ASP A 28 14.51 3.55 -1.34
C ASP A 28 14.37 4.05 0.09
N ILE A 29 13.17 3.92 0.65
CA ILE A 29 12.87 4.47 1.97
C ILE A 29 13.36 3.56 3.08
N GLY A 30 13.15 2.25 2.90
CA GLY A 30 13.43 1.28 3.95
C GLY A 30 12.36 1.27 5.02
N GLY A 31 12.36 0.24 5.86
CA GLY A 31 11.38 0.13 6.94
C GLY A 31 9.98 -0.21 6.49
N ILE A 32 9.82 -0.67 5.26
CA ILE A 32 8.51 -1.00 4.69
C ILE A 32 8.45 -2.47 4.35
N GLU A 33 7.40 -3.12 4.82
CA GLU A 33 7.09 -4.50 4.46
C GLU A 33 5.81 -4.45 3.63
N TRP A 34 5.87 -4.90 2.37
CA TRP A 34 4.71 -4.82 1.51
C TRP A 34 4.37 -6.16 0.90
N ARG A 35 3.09 -6.32 0.57
CA ARG A 35 2.64 -7.53 -0.11
C ARG A 35 1.52 -7.19 -1.08
N GLU A 36 1.31 -8.10 -2.04
CA GLU A 36 0.19 -8.01 -2.96
C GLU A 36 -0.97 -8.82 -2.40
N VAL A 37 -2.18 -8.26 -2.45
CA VAL A 37 -3.39 -8.92 -2.03
C VAL A 37 -4.30 -9.08 -3.23
N ASN A 38 -4.64 -10.32 -3.60
CA ASN A 38 -5.59 -10.57 -4.67
C ASN A 38 -6.99 -10.46 -4.09
N VAL A 39 -7.79 -9.50 -4.59
CA VAL A 39 -9.11 -9.22 -4.01
C VAL A 39 -10.07 -10.39 -4.15
N LEU A 40 -9.88 -11.25 -5.15
CA LEU A 40 -10.73 -12.41 -5.33
C LEU A 40 -10.42 -13.50 -4.31
N GLU A 41 -9.17 -13.60 -3.88
CA GLU A 41 -8.75 -14.60 -2.90
C GLU A 41 -9.01 -14.13 -1.47
N GLU A 42 -8.95 -12.83 -1.24
CA GLU A 42 -9.16 -12.26 0.09
C GLU A 42 -10.29 -11.22 0.05
N LEU A 43 -11.42 -11.66 -0.50
CA LEU A 43 -12.54 -10.75 -0.74
C LEU A 43 -13.08 -10.12 0.55
N ASP A 44 -13.22 -10.92 1.60
CA ASP A 44 -13.73 -10.40 2.87
C ASP A 44 -12.82 -9.32 3.45
N TYR A 45 -11.53 -9.53 3.35
CA TYR A 45 -10.57 -8.56 3.83
C TYR A 45 -10.63 -7.28 3.01
N ALA A 46 -10.71 -7.40 1.69
CA ALA A 46 -10.81 -6.25 0.82
C ALA A 46 -12.08 -5.43 1.11
N VAL A 47 -13.21 -6.12 1.30
CA VAL A 47 -14.47 -5.46 1.61
C VAL A 47 -14.39 -4.76 2.96
N THR A 48 -13.79 -5.40 3.95
CA THR A 48 -13.64 -4.82 5.28
C THR A 48 -12.85 -3.51 5.23
N LEU A 49 -11.82 -3.44 4.39
CA LEU A 49 -11.02 -2.22 4.24
C LEU A 49 -11.67 -1.17 3.35
N GLY A 50 -12.73 -1.53 2.63
CA GLY A 50 -13.41 -0.59 1.75
C GLY A 50 -12.83 -0.53 0.33
N VAL A 51 -12.15 -1.58 -0.10
CA VAL A 51 -11.59 -1.64 -1.46
C VAL A 51 -12.72 -1.85 -2.45
N LEU A 52 -12.95 -0.86 -3.30
CA LEU A 52 -14.02 -0.91 -4.32
C LEU A 52 -13.47 -1.08 -5.72
N SER A 53 -12.19 -0.78 -5.92
CA SER A 53 -11.56 -0.89 -7.23
C SER A 53 -10.09 -1.18 -7.05
N THR A 54 -9.44 -1.66 -8.11
CA THR A 54 -8.01 -1.96 -8.09
C THR A 54 -7.30 -1.12 -9.16
N PRO A 55 -6.06 -0.75 -8.95
CA PRO A 55 -5.28 -1.01 -7.73
C PRO A 55 -5.77 -0.17 -6.56
N ALA A 56 -5.52 -0.65 -5.35
CA ALA A 56 -5.77 0.11 -4.13
C ALA A 56 -4.60 -0.16 -3.19
N ILE A 57 -4.30 0.79 -2.33
CA ILE A 57 -3.17 0.67 -1.42
C ILE A 57 -3.60 0.95 0.00
N ALA A 58 -3.35 0.01 0.89
CA ALA A 58 -3.58 0.16 2.32
C ALA A 58 -2.24 0.27 3.03
N ILE A 59 -2.18 1.15 3.99
CA ILE A 59 -0.97 1.38 4.79
C ILE A 59 -1.35 1.22 6.25
N GLY A 60 -0.67 0.30 6.93
CA GLY A 60 -0.95 0.07 8.34
C GLY A 60 -2.35 -0.40 8.63
N GLY A 61 -2.97 -1.12 7.69
CA GLY A 61 -4.33 -1.63 7.86
C GLY A 61 -5.43 -0.64 7.48
N GLU A 62 -5.07 0.48 6.89
CA GLU A 62 -6.01 1.52 6.50
C GLU A 62 -5.93 1.78 5.00
N LEU A 63 -7.07 1.83 4.32
CA LEU A 63 -7.09 2.14 2.89
C LEU A 63 -6.75 3.61 2.67
N VAL A 64 -5.68 3.85 1.93
CA VAL A 64 -5.18 5.20 1.70
C VAL A 64 -5.38 5.66 0.26
N PHE A 65 -5.19 4.76 -0.69
CA PHE A 65 -5.36 5.09 -2.11
C PHE A 65 -6.34 4.14 -2.78
N SER A 66 -7.30 4.70 -3.51
CA SER A 66 -8.25 3.94 -4.32
C SER A 66 -7.96 4.26 -5.78
N GLY A 67 -6.93 3.64 -6.33
CA GLY A 67 -6.48 3.87 -7.67
C GLY A 67 -4.97 3.93 -7.71
N LEU A 68 -4.40 4.19 -8.87
CA LEU A 68 -2.95 4.26 -9.03
C LEU A 68 -2.47 5.65 -8.57
N PRO A 69 -1.72 5.71 -7.46
CA PRO A 69 -1.17 6.99 -7.01
C PRO A 69 0.08 7.33 -7.82
N SER A 70 0.43 8.60 -7.84
CA SER A 70 1.74 8.98 -8.36
C SER A 70 2.81 8.53 -7.37
N SER A 71 4.03 8.35 -7.87
CA SER A 71 5.15 7.98 -7.02
C SER A 71 5.37 8.99 -5.89
N GLY A 72 5.23 10.28 -6.20
CA GLY A 72 5.40 11.33 -5.20
C GLY A 72 4.35 11.30 -4.12
N LYS A 73 3.09 11.07 -4.48
CA LYS A 73 2.02 11.00 -3.49
C LYS A 73 2.16 9.77 -2.61
N LEU A 74 2.54 8.64 -3.20
CA LEU A 74 2.73 7.43 -2.43
C LEU A 74 3.91 7.59 -1.49
N ARG A 75 5.01 8.17 -1.96
CA ARG A 75 6.17 8.43 -1.11
C ARG A 75 5.78 9.32 0.07
N ALA A 76 5.04 10.39 -0.18
CA ALA A 76 4.64 11.30 0.90
C ALA A 76 3.78 10.59 1.93
N ALA A 77 2.85 9.74 1.50
CA ALA A 77 1.99 9.01 2.42
C ALA A 77 2.82 8.01 3.26
N LEU A 78 3.79 7.35 2.65
CA LEU A 78 4.64 6.41 3.37
C LEU A 78 5.52 7.14 4.38
N GLU A 79 6.14 8.24 3.97
CA GLU A 79 7.01 9.00 4.86
C GLU A 79 6.25 9.61 6.02
N LYS A 80 5.01 10.01 5.77
CA LYS A 80 4.18 10.57 6.83
C LYS A 80 3.87 9.54 7.90
N ARG A 81 3.73 8.27 7.52
CA ARG A 81 3.37 7.22 8.46
C ARG A 81 4.59 6.56 9.13
N LEU A 82 5.74 6.59 8.50
CA LEU A 82 6.96 6.06 9.09
C LEU A 82 7.37 6.78 10.38
N PRO A 83 7.25 8.11 10.48
CA PRO A 83 7.56 8.80 11.73
C PRO A 83 6.77 8.32 12.93
N GLU A 84 5.61 7.74 12.75
CA GLU A 84 4.84 7.19 13.87
C GLU A 84 5.63 6.08 14.57
N SER A 85 6.20 5.16 13.79
CA SER A 85 7.03 4.10 14.33
C SER A 85 8.28 4.68 14.99
N SER A 86 8.86 5.71 14.38
CA SER A 86 10.03 6.37 14.93
C SER A 86 9.69 7.08 16.24
N GLN A 87 8.53 7.69 16.31
CA GLN A 87 8.09 8.36 17.54
C GLN A 87 7.91 7.38 18.67
N GLU A 88 7.36 6.22 18.39
CA GLU A 88 7.22 5.19 19.40
C GLU A 88 8.58 4.78 19.95
N ALA A 89 9.55 4.65 19.09
CA ALA A 89 10.90 4.30 19.50
C ALA A 89 11.55 5.37 20.36
N ARG A 90 11.20 6.63 20.11
CA ARG A 90 11.78 7.73 20.84
C ARG A 90 11.11 8.00 22.18
N THR A 91 9.85 7.65 22.26
CA THR A 91 9.11 7.88 23.51
C THR A 91 9.14 6.69 24.42
#